data_cd8cc85c56fa00ad62b6e0ecafa8ea15
#
_entry.id   cd8cc85c56fa00ad62b6e0ecafa8ea15
#
_cell.length_a   1.000
_cell.length_b   1.000
_cell.length_c   1.000
_cell.angle_alpha   90.00
_cell.angle_beta   90.00
_cell.angle_gamma   90.00
#
_symmetry.space_group_name_H-M   'P 1'
#
loop_
_entity.id
_entity.type
_entity.pdbx_description
1 polymer ?
#
loop_
_entity_poly.entity_id
_entity_poly.type
_entity_poly.pdbx_seq_one_letter_code
_entity_poly.pdbx_strand_id
1 'polypeptide(L)'
;DYLQFCKDTYKEYQCNRVVFIGDIIDNNYSSFHSNDPDGIGGGTELEMVIEQVKDWYNAFPDAEICIGNHDAIIMRKAFDSGVPAIWIKEFNDVLKTPKWQWVTDTYIDGVRYVHGHKSSKARTAARRDMVSTVTGHFHTDFYIDYMFGKTRAIFAMAVGCGIDDTQFAFAYAAGGKKNAIGCAVVLNGGETPILVKMNLEKYKD
;
A
#
# COMPACT_ATOMS: atom_id res chain seq x y z
N ASP A 1 -0.99 -5.57 -16.56
CA ASP A 1 -0.86 -4.21 -15.99
C ASP A 1 -1.75 -4.04 -14.76
N TYR A 2 -1.12 -3.84 -13.58
CA TYR A 2 -1.82 -3.70 -12.29
C TYR A 2 -2.63 -2.40 -12.19
N LEU A 3 -2.15 -1.30 -12.77
CA LEU A 3 -2.90 -0.04 -12.80
C LEU A 3 -4.22 -0.19 -13.57
N GLN A 4 -4.19 -0.87 -14.71
CA GLN A 4 -5.41 -1.10 -15.49
C GLN A 4 -6.41 -1.99 -14.73
N PHE A 5 -5.93 -3.01 -14.03
CA PHE A 5 -6.77 -3.84 -13.15
C PHE A 5 -7.45 -2.99 -12.05
N CYS A 6 -6.72 -2.09 -11.40
CA CYS A 6 -7.28 -1.20 -10.39
C CYS A 6 -8.32 -0.23 -10.99
N LYS A 7 -8.07 0.32 -12.20
CA LYS A 7 -9.02 1.18 -12.92
C LYS A 7 -10.31 0.44 -13.30
N ASP A 8 -10.19 -0.81 -13.76
CA ASP A 8 -11.34 -1.64 -14.10
C ASP A 8 -12.17 -1.96 -12.84
N THR A 9 -11.51 -2.34 -11.76
CA THR A 9 -12.16 -2.58 -10.45
C THR A 9 -12.88 -1.33 -9.94
N TYR A 10 -12.21 -0.16 -10.00
CA TYR A 10 -12.81 1.12 -9.59
C TYR A 10 -14.12 1.41 -10.35
N LYS A 11 -14.15 1.15 -11.66
CA LYS A 11 -15.34 1.34 -12.51
C LYS A 11 -16.41 0.29 -12.24
N GLU A 12 -16.03 -0.99 -12.14
CA GLU A 12 -16.94 -2.12 -11.91
C GLU A 12 -17.75 -1.95 -10.64
N TYR A 13 -17.08 -1.56 -9.56
CA TYR A 13 -17.74 -1.36 -8.25
C TYR A 13 -18.23 0.07 -8.02
N GLN A 14 -18.14 0.96 -9.03
CA GLN A 14 -18.55 2.36 -8.97
C GLN A 14 -17.96 3.09 -7.73
N CYS A 15 -16.68 2.85 -7.46
CA CYS A 15 -16.01 3.45 -6.33
C CYS A 15 -15.94 4.98 -6.47
N ASN A 16 -15.96 5.69 -5.36
CA ASN A 16 -15.87 7.15 -5.29
C ASN A 16 -14.69 7.66 -4.45
N ARG A 17 -13.99 6.75 -3.78
CA ARG A 17 -12.79 7.04 -2.97
C ARG A 17 -11.70 6.03 -3.32
N VAL A 18 -10.45 6.44 -3.18
CA VAL A 18 -9.28 5.58 -3.37
C VAL A 18 -8.34 5.74 -2.18
N VAL A 19 -7.90 4.61 -1.64
CA VAL A 19 -6.86 4.56 -0.60
C VAL A 19 -5.75 3.64 -1.09
N PHE A 20 -4.53 4.16 -1.16
CA PHE A 20 -3.34 3.35 -1.30
C PHE A 20 -2.86 2.92 0.09
N ILE A 21 -2.64 1.62 0.26
CA ILE A 21 -2.29 1.04 1.57
C ILE A 21 -0.79 1.11 1.87
N GLY A 22 -0.06 2.00 1.21
CA GLY A 22 1.35 2.27 1.47
C GLY A 22 2.32 1.40 0.68
N ASP A 23 3.61 1.66 0.88
CA ASP A 23 4.71 1.11 0.10
C ASP A 23 4.54 1.41 -1.40
N ILE A 24 4.22 2.67 -1.71
CA ILE A 24 4.15 3.19 -3.09
C ILE A 24 5.55 3.28 -3.69
N ILE A 25 6.55 3.51 -2.85
CA ILE A 25 7.95 3.63 -3.19
C ILE A 25 8.71 2.51 -2.50
N ASP A 26 9.57 1.79 -3.23
CA ASP A 26 10.40 0.76 -2.61
C ASP A 26 11.59 1.35 -1.83
N ASN A 27 12.18 2.46 -2.33
CA ASN A 27 13.38 3.05 -1.73
C ASN A 27 14.50 2.02 -1.51
N ASN A 28 14.69 1.09 -2.45
CA ASN A 28 15.59 -0.04 -2.32
C ASN A 28 17.03 0.40 -2.07
N TYR A 29 17.53 1.40 -2.82
CA TYR A 29 18.88 1.95 -2.63
C TYR A 29 19.09 2.50 -1.22
N SER A 30 18.05 3.08 -0.63
CA SER A 30 18.07 3.63 0.72
C SER A 30 17.63 2.63 1.79
N SER A 31 17.43 1.36 1.46
CA SER A 31 16.96 0.35 2.41
C SER A 31 17.94 0.14 3.57
N PHE A 32 17.47 -0.52 4.63
CA PHE A 32 18.33 -0.96 5.74
C PHE A 32 19.01 -2.31 5.48
N HIS A 33 18.73 -2.92 4.33
CA HIS A 33 19.36 -4.15 3.85
C HIS A 33 20.59 -3.82 3.00
N SER A 34 21.43 -4.81 2.78
CA SER A 34 22.57 -4.66 1.87
C SER A 34 22.07 -4.41 0.45
N ASN A 35 22.60 -3.38 -0.17
CA ASN A 35 22.28 -3.05 -1.57
C ASN A 35 23.04 -3.98 -2.51
N ASP A 36 22.42 -4.27 -3.66
CA ASP A 36 23.12 -4.89 -4.78
C ASP A 36 24.17 -3.90 -5.30
N PRO A 37 25.48 -4.25 -5.31
CA PRO A 37 26.52 -3.36 -5.80
C PRO A 37 26.35 -3.02 -7.29
N ASP A 38 25.67 -3.86 -8.07
CA ASP A 38 25.36 -3.64 -9.48
C ASP A 38 23.97 -2.98 -9.69
N GLY A 39 23.29 -2.61 -8.60
CA GLY A 39 21.99 -1.96 -8.61
C GLY A 39 22.04 -0.50 -9.10
N ILE A 40 20.85 0.03 -9.40
CA ILE A 40 20.71 1.45 -9.79
C ILE A 40 20.96 2.38 -8.60
N GLY A 41 21.53 3.57 -8.88
CA GLY A 41 21.74 4.59 -7.85
C GLY A 41 20.43 5.23 -7.39
N GLY A 42 20.39 5.70 -6.13
CA GLY A 42 19.18 6.24 -5.53
C GLY A 42 18.53 7.41 -6.27
N GLY A 43 19.33 8.25 -6.96
CA GLY A 43 18.79 9.32 -7.82
C GLY A 43 18.00 8.76 -9.01
N THR A 44 18.58 7.78 -9.70
CA THR A 44 17.94 7.11 -10.84
C THR A 44 16.69 6.34 -10.41
N GLU A 45 16.74 5.63 -9.26
CA GLU A 45 15.58 4.97 -8.68
C GLU A 45 14.44 5.96 -8.47
N LEU A 46 14.73 7.11 -7.84
CA LEU A 46 13.71 8.13 -7.59
C LEU A 46 13.12 8.73 -8.87
N GLU A 47 13.95 9.00 -9.89
CA GLU A 47 13.47 9.48 -11.20
C GLU A 47 12.50 8.48 -11.85
N MET A 48 12.83 7.18 -11.82
CA MET A 48 11.95 6.12 -12.33
C MET A 48 10.63 6.05 -11.56
N VAL A 49 10.69 6.15 -10.24
CA VAL A 49 9.49 6.18 -9.37
C VAL A 49 8.60 7.36 -9.70
N ILE A 50 9.15 8.58 -9.86
CA ILE A 50 8.37 9.78 -10.19
C ILE A 50 7.59 9.57 -11.51
N GLU A 51 8.22 8.99 -12.52
CA GLU A 51 7.54 8.70 -13.80
C GLU A 51 6.44 7.64 -13.65
N GLN A 52 6.68 6.58 -12.90
CA GLN A 52 5.66 5.54 -12.64
C GLN A 52 4.48 6.07 -11.82
N VAL A 53 4.76 6.83 -10.76
CA VAL A 53 3.73 7.42 -9.89
C VAL A 53 2.84 8.40 -10.64
N LYS A 54 3.36 9.07 -11.68
CA LYS A 54 2.60 9.98 -12.52
C LYS A 54 1.38 9.32 -13.16
N ASP A 55 1.48 8.08 -13.63
CA ASP A 55 0.37 7.36 -14.24
C ASP A 55 -0.70 7.01 -13.20
N TRP A 56 -0.29 6.62 -11.99
CA TRP A 56 -1.18 6.40 -10.86
C TRP A 56 -1.89 7.68 -10.41
N TYR A 57 -1.13 8.79 -10.33
CA TYR A 57 -1.70 10.10 -10.00
C TYR A 57 -2.71 10.58 -11.05
N ASN A 58 -2.43 10.39 -12.33
CA ASN A 58 -3.38 10.73 -13.40
C ASN A 58 -4.66 9.88 -13.35
N ALA A 59 -4.55 8.62 -12.94
CA ALA A 59 -5.71 7.73 -12.80
C ALA A 59 -6.53 8.05 -11.54
N PHE A 60 -5.88 8.40 -10.43
CA PHE A 60 -6.49 8.58 -9.11
C PHE A 60 -5.94 9.85 -8.41
N PRO A 61 -6.28 11.06 -8.92
CA PRO A 61 -5.66 12.30 -8.42
C PRO A 61 -6.07 12.67 -6.99
N ASP A 62 -7.23 12.22 -6.53
CA ASP A 62 -7.79 12.57 -5.22
C ASP A 62 -7.75 11.35 -4.27
N ALA A 63 -6.56 10.77 -4.07
CA ALA A 63 -6.38 9.59 -3.22
C ALA A 63 -5.78 9.94 -1.85
N GLU A 64 -6.08 9.06 -0.86
CA GLU A 64 -5.41 9.02 0.43
C GLU A 64 -4.33 7.94 0.41
N ILE A 65 -3.12 8.25 0.90
CA ILE A 65 -1.97 7.35 0.86
C ILE A 65 -1.54 7.04 2.30
N CYS A 66 -1.76 5.82 2.75
CA CYS A 66 -1.19 5.37 4.02
C CYS A 66 0.32 5.23 3.86
N ILE A 67 1.10 5.87 4.73
CA ILE A 67 2.56 5.81 4.67
C ILE A 67 3.00 4.40 5.07
N GLY A 68 3.66 3.70 4.16
CA GLY A 68 4.26 2.39 4.41
C GLY A 68 5.67 2.48 5.00
N ASN A 69 6.21 1.33 5.34
CA ASN A 69 7.55 1.28 5.92
C ASN A 69 8.66 1.58 4.89
N HIS A 70 8.44 1.26 3.60
CA HIS A 70 9.35 1.62 2.52
C HIS A 70 9.24 3.11 2.20
N ASP A 71 8.04 3.68 2.14
CA ASP A 71 7.84 5.13 1.97
C ASP A 71 8.59 5.92 3.05
N ALA A 72 8.56 5.44 4.29
CA ALA A 72 9.16 6.12 5.45
C ALA A 72 10.69 5.97 5.57
N ILE A 73 11.37 5.17 4.72
CA ILE A 73 12.81 4.88 4.86
C ILE A 73 13.66 6.16 4.94
N ILE A 74 13.44 7.09 4.01
CA ILE A 74 14.23 8.32 3.92
C ILE A 74 14.06 9.17 5.18
N MET A 75 12.83 9.34 5.63
CA MET A 75 12.53 10.12 6.84
C MET A 75 13.14 9.49 8.10
N ARG A 76 13.07 8.15 8.21
CA ARG A 76 13.68 7.41 9.32
C ARG A 76 15.20 7.55 9.31
N LYS A 77 15.85 7.38 8.17
CA LYS A 77 17.31 7.57 8.07
C LYS A 77 17.73 9.00 8.39
N ALA A 78 16.99 9.99 7.92
CA ALA A 78 17.25 11.38 8.27
C ALA A 78 17.13 11.61 9.79
N PHE A 79 16.08 11.11 10.41
CA PHE A 79 15.87 11.18 11.86
C PHE A 79 17.01 10.50 12.63
N ASP A 80 17.37 9.26 12.26
CA ASP A 80 18.45 8.49 12.89
C ASP A 80 19.83 9.18 12.74
N SER A 81 19.99 9.99 11.67
CA SER A 81 21.20 10.80 11.42
C SER A 81 21.13 12.20 12.05
N GLY A 82 20.09 12.51 12.82
CA GLY A 82 19.91 13.81 13.47
C GLY A 82 19.57 14.96 12.51
N VAL A 83 19.07 14.65 11.29
CA VAL A 83 18.63 15.68 10.32
C VAL A 83 17.26 16.19 10.72
N PRO A 84 17.08 17.51 10.98
CA PRO A 84 15.78 18.08 11.28
C PRO A 84 14.78 17.89 10.12
N ALA A 85 13.53 17.59 10.46
CA ALA A 85 12.48 17.31 9.46
C ALA A 85 12.28 18.44 8.44
N ILE A 86 12.53 19.70 8.84
CA ILE A 86 12.43 20.87 7.96
C ILE A 86 13.38 20.81 6.73
N TRP A 87 14.42 19.99 6.77
CA TRP A 87 15.31 19.77 5.62
C TRP A 87 14.80 18.71 4.66
N ILE A 88 13.75 17.99 5.03
CA ILE A 88 13.19 16.90 4.22
C ILE A 88 11.97 17.45 3.48
N LYS A 89 11.91 17.21 2.17
CA LYS A 89 10.75 17.57 1.36
C LYS A 89 9.57 16.64 1.64
N GLU A 90 8.38 17.20 1.57
CA GLU A 90 7.14 16.43 1.63
C GLU A 90 7.00 15.49 0.40
N PHE A 91 6.30 14.36 0.58
CA PHE A 91 6.07 13.41 -0.51
C PHE A 91 5.47 14.05 -1.76
N ASN A 92 4.50 14.94 -1.59
CA ASN A 92 3.84 15.63 -2.70
C ASN A 92 4.80 16.48 -3.53
N ASP A 93 5.79 17.10 -2.91
CA ASP A 93 6.79 17.90 -3.60
C ASP A 93 7.78 17.04 -4.38
N VAL A 94 8.16 15.89 -3.79
CA VAL A 94 9.10 14.95 -4.41
C VAL A 94 8.43 14.23 -5.58
N LEU A 95 7.24 13.65 -5.36
CA LEU A 95 6.55 12.78 -6.30
C LEU A 95 5.65 13.53 -7.29
N LYS A 96 5.52 14.87 -7.15
CA LYS A 96 4.67 15.71 -8.01
C LYS A 96 3.18 15.33 -7.95
N THR A 97 2.70 15.02 -6.75
CA THR A 97 1.34 14.55 -6.50
C THR A 97 0.54 15.51 -5.59
N PRO A 98 0.31 16.77 -5.98
CA PRO A 98 -0.12 17.85 -5.08
C PRO A 98 -1.47 17.64 -4.39
N LYS A 99 -2.32 16.73 -4.88
CA LYS A 99 -3.64 16.48 -4.28
C LYS A 99 -3.67 15.20 -3.44
N TRP A 100 -2.65 14.33 -3.52
CA TRP A 100 -2.59 13.15 -2.68
C TRP A 100 -2.43 13.53 -1.22
N GLN A 101 -3.14 12.81 -0.35
CA GLN A 101 -3.10 13.04 1.09
C GLN A 101 -2.30 11.92 1.76
N TRP A 102 -1.08 12.21 2.16
CA TRP A 102 -0.23 11.25 2.87
C TRP A 102 -0.55 11.25 4.35
N VAL A 103 -0.94 10.08 4.86
CA VAL A 103 -1.42 9.91 6.24
C VAL A 103 -0.81 8.65 6.86
N THR A 104 -0.72 8.59 8.19
CA THR A 104 -0.34 7.36 8.88
C THR A 104 -1.44 6.32 8.79
N ASP A 105 -2.67 6.76 8.97
CA ASP A 105 -3.91 5.99 8.79
C ASP A 105 -5.06 6.94 8.46
N THR A 106 -6.13 6.40 7.90
CA THR A 106 -7.36 7.15 7.64
C THR A 106 -8.60 6.35 7.97
N TYR A 107 -9.71 7.05 8.16
CA TYR A 107 -11.01 6.46 8.48
C TYR A 107 -12.04 6.91 7.44
N ILE A 108 -12.63 5.93 6.75
CA ILE A 108 -13.71 6.17 5.79
C ILE A 108 -14.86 5.24 6.16
N ASP A 109 -16.06 5.81 6.37
CA ASP A 109 -17.25 5.06 6.69
C ASP A 109 -17.09 4.11 7.92
N GLY A 110 -16.33 4.55 8.93
CA GLY A 110 -16.07 3.76 10.12
C GLY A 110 -15.06 2.61 9.94
N VAL A 111 -14.44 2.50 8.78
CA VAL A 111 -13.36 1.55 8.49
C VAL A 111 -12.03 2.26 8.54
N ARG A 112 -11.08 1.69 9.28
CA ARG A 112 -9.70 2.15 9.35
C ARG A 112 -8.87 1.55 8.23
N TYR A 113 -8.11 2.40 7.53
CA TYR A 113 -7.12 2.02 6.53
C TYR A 113 -5.74 2.37 7.06
N VAL A 114 -4.83 1.41 7.05
CA VAL A 114 -3.45 1.60 7.55
C VAL A 114 -2.51 0.61 6.85
N HIS A 115 -1.26 1.01 6.59
CA HIS A 115 -0.32 0.11 5.91
C HIS A 115 -0.17 -1.23 6.64
N GLY A 116 -0.10 -1.21 7.95
CA GLY A 116 0.19 -2.38 8.75
C GLY A 116 1.68 -2.46 9.13
N HIS A 117 2.01 -3.47 9.96
CA HIS A 117 3.38 -3.68 10.44
C HIS A 117 3.45 -5.04 11.17
N LYS A 118 4.64 -5.55 11.41
CA LYS A 118 4.87 -6.92 11.96
C LYS A 118 4.02 -7.28 13.18
N SER A 119 3.76 -6.32 14.08
CA SER A 119 2.93 -6.50 15.28
C SER A 119 1.46 -6.09 15.07
N SER A 120 1.07 -5.64 13.89
CA SER A 120 -0.22 -5.00 13.61
C SER A 120 -0.87 -5.54 12.32
N LYS A 121 -0.94 -6.88 12.20
CA LYS A 121 -1.75 -7.52 11.16
C LYS A 121 -3.21 -7.09 11.28
N ALA A 122 -3.94 -7.10 10.16
CA ALA A 122 -5.35 -6.65 10.11
C ALA A 122 -6.20 -7.17 11.28
N ARG A 123 -6.13 -8.48 11.55
CA ARG A 123 -6.88 -9.12 12.65
C ARG A 123 -6.50 -8.57 14.03
N THR A 124 -5.21 -8.38 14.27
CA THR A 124 -4.71 -7.86 15.55
C THR A 124 -5.11 -6.41 15.75
N ALA A 125 -4.97 -5.59 14.70
CA ALA A 125 -5.36 -4.18 14.72
C ALA A 125 -6.87 -4.02 14.94
N ALA A 126 -7.70 -4.73 14.15
CA ALA A 126 -9.14 -4.66 14.27
C ALA A 126 -9.65 -5.06 15.68
N ARG A 127 -9.07 -6.12 16.26
CA ARG A 127 -9.40 -6.58 17.62
C ARG A 127 -9.00 -5.59 18.69
N ARG A 128 -7.77 -5.06 18.60
CA ARG A 128 -7.25 -4.11 19.60
C ARG A 128 -8.09 -2.84 19.63
N ASP A 129 -8.41 -2.31 18.47
CA ASP A 129 -9.04 -1.01 18.34
C ASP A 129 -10.58 -1.13 18.24
N MET A 130 -11.12 -2.36 18.13
CA MET A 130 -12.54 -2.66 17.95
C MET A 130 -13.16 -1.90 16.76
N VAL A 131 -12.42 -1.81 15.66
CA VAL A 131 -12.79 -1.11 14.41
C VAL A 131 -12.49 -2.00 13.21
N SER A 132 -13.38 -2.03 12.22
CA SER A 132 -13.09 -2.66 10.93
C SER A 132 -11.80 -2.08 10.35
N THR A 133 -10.85 -2.96 9.96
CA THR A 133 -9.50 -2.50 9.59
C THR A 133 -9.03 -3.18 8.31
N VAL A 134 -8.51 -2.37 7.39
CA VAL A 134 -7.87 -2.80 6.14
C VAL A 134 -6.36 -2.57 6.25
N THR A 135 -5.55 -3.58 5.89
CA THR A 135 -4.08 -3.48 5.89
C THR A 135 -3.45 -4.07 4.64
N GLY A 136 -2.28 -3.56 4.27
CA GLY A 136 -1.31 -4.15 3.33
C GLY A 136 -0.14 -4.81 4.03
N HIS A 137 1.10 -4.46 3.64
CA HIS A 137 2.40 -4.87 4.18
C HIS A 137 2.75 -6.36 4.02
N PHE A 138 1.82 -7.26 4.31
CA PHE A 138 2.03 -8.70 4.20
C PHE A 138 1.59 -9.19 2.82
N HIS A 139 2.50 -9.25 1.87
CA HIS A 139 2.24 -9.53 0.45
C HIS A 139 1.54 -10.88 0.20
N THR A 140 1.65 -11.83 1.15
CA THR A 140 1.02 -13.15 1.07
C THR A 140 -0.31 -13.25 1.81
N ASP A 141 -0.72 -12.19 2.53
CA ASP A 141 -1.96 -12.17 3.31
C ASP A 141 -3.08 -11.56 2.45
N PHE A 142 -4.08 -12.37 2.12
CA PHE A 142 -5.23 -11.98 1.31
C PHE A 142 -6.49 -12.64 1.86
N TYR A 143 -7.13 -11.98 2.83
CA TYR A 143 -8.26 -12.55 3.55
C TYR A 143 -9.19 -11.48 4.11
N ILE A 144 -10.44 -11.88 4.38
CA ILE A 144 -11.41 -11.16 5.20
C ILE A 144 -11.78 -12.05 6.38
N ASP A 145 -11.74 -11.50 7.59
CA ASP A 145 -12.11 -12.16 8.83
C ASP A 145 -13.12 -11.32 9.59
N TYR A 146 -14.27 -11.91 9.93
CA TYR A 146 -15.32 -11.21 10.65
C TYR A 146 -15.27 -11.53 12.14
N MET A 147 -15.54 -10.51 12.95
CA MET A 147 -15.61 -10.61 14.40
C MET A 147 -16.94 -10.03 14.88
N PHE A 148 -17.76 -10.89 15.50
CA PHE A 148 -19.09 -10.53 15.98
C PHE A 148 -19.06 -10.27 17.47
N GLY A 149 -19.36 -9.03 17.88
CA GLY A 149 -19.60 -8.64 19.27
C GLY A 149 -21.09 -8.59 19.58
N LYS A 150 -21.42 -8.28 20.84
CA LYS A 150 -22.82 -8.19 21.28
C LYS A 150 -23.61 -7.08 20.58
N THR A 151 -22.94 -5.97 20.26
CA THR A 151 -23.60 -4.74 19.75
C THR A 151 -23.21 -4.40 18.31
N ARG A 152 -22.11 -4.98 17.78
CA ARG A 152 -21.63 -4.70 16.43
C ARG A 152 -20.81 -5.85 15.89
N ALA A 153 -20.73 -5.94 14.56
CA ALA A 153 -19.73 -6.72 13.84
C ALA A 153 -18.64 -5.81 13.31
N ILE A 154 -17.41 -6.31 13.23
CA ILE A 154 -16.29 -5.67 12.56
C ILE A 154 -15.60 -6.68 11.66
N PHE A 155 -14.80 -6.20 10.71
CA PHE A 155 -13.97 -7.07 9.89
C PHE A 155 -12.47 -6.67 9.95
N ALA A 156 -11.64 -7.64 9.65
CA ALA A 156 -10.22 -7.45 9.38
C ALA A 156 -9.93 -7.89 7.95
N MET A 157 -9.36 -7.03 7.12
CA MET A 157 -9.06 -7.34 5.73
C MET A 157 -7.59 -7.08 5.43
N ALA A 158 -6.90 -8.07 4.87
CA ALA A 158 -5.56 -7.96 4.32
C ALA A 158 -5.65 -8.04 2.79
N VAL A 159 -5.07 -7.06 2.09
CA VAL A 159 -5.34 -6.83 0.65
C VAL A 159 -4.26 -7.36 -0.29
N GLY A 160 -3.22 -8.06 0.23
CA GLY A 160 -2.10 -8.50 -0.61
C GLY A 160 -1.25 -7.33 -1.10
N CYS A 161 -0.84 -7.37 -2.35
CA CYS A 161 0.02 -6.36 -2.97
C CYS A 161 -0.22 -6.22 -4.48
N GLY A 162 0.43 -5.23 -5.09
CA GLY A 162 0.49 -5.01 -6.54
C GLY A 162 1.89 -5.22 -7.12
N ILE A 163 2.73 -6.06 -6.49
CA ILE A 163 4.10 -6.27 -6.89
C ILE A 163 4.16 -7.19 -8.11
N ASP A 164 4.99 -6.83 -9.08
CA ASP A 164 5.37 -7.71 -10.17
C ASP A 164 6.38 -8.78 -9.68
N ASP A 165 5.92 -10.01 -9.54
CA ASP A 165 6.75 -11.13 -9.09
C ASP A 165 7.96 -11.40 -10.00
N THR A 166 7.96 -10.93 -11.25
CA THR A 166 9.07 -11.15 -12.18
C THR A 166 10.24 -10.22 -11.90
N GLN A 167 10.01 -9.04 -11.36
CA GLN A 167 11.05 -8.06 -11.01
C GLN A 167 11.69 -8.33 -9.65
N PHE A 168 10.97 -8.94 -8.72
CA PHE A 168 11.42 -9.20 -7.35
C PHE A 168 11.75 -10.68 -7.08
N ALA A 169 11.77 -11.54 -8.09
CA ALA A 169 12.05 -12.96 -7.94
C ALA A 169 13.35 -13.28 -7.19
N PHE A 170 14.31 -12.37 -7.19
CA PHE A 170 15.59 -12.55 -6.51
C PHE A 170 15.61 -12.07 -5.05
N ALA A 171 14.80 -11.08 -4.68
CA ALA A 171 14.84 -10.49 -3.34
C ALA A 171 13.95 -11.21 -2.30
N TYR A 172 12.82 -11.79 -2.72
CA TYR A 172 11.85 -12.40 -1.82
C TYR A 172 11.60 -13.90 -2.06
N ALA A 173 12.21 -14.49 -3.06
CA ALA A 173 12.06 -15.92 -3.41
C ALA A 173 12.60 -16.90 -2.34
N ALA A 174 13.34 -16.43 -1.37
CA ALA A 174 13.94 -17.28 -0.32
C ALA A 174 12.90 -17.98 0.60
N GLY A 175 11.60 -17.64 0.52
CA GLY A 175 10.56 -18.20 1.38
C GLY A 175 9.50 -19.09 0.70
N GLY A 176 9.52 -19.25 -0.62
CA GLY A 176 8.63 -20.18 -1.35
C GLY A 176 7.14 -19.84 -1.38
N LYS A 177 6.69 -18.73 -0.79
CA LYS A 177 5.30 -18.28 -0.84
C LYS A 177 5.10 -17.29 -1.97
N LYS A 178 4.05 -17.50 -2.79
CA LYS A 178 3.66 -16.54 -3.83
C LYS A 178 2.95 -15.34 -3.23
N ASN A 179 3.22 -14.16 -3.80
CA ASN A 179 2.50 -12.94 -3.47
C ASN A 179 1.04 -13.03 -3.92
N ALA A 180 0.15 -12.46 -3.13
CA ALA A 180 -1.27 -12.34 -3.47
C ALA A 180 -1.48 -11.02 -4.21
N ILE A 181 -1.60 -11.09 -5.54
CA ILE A 181 -1.82 -9.92 -6.36
C ILE A 181 -3.30 -9.61 -6.44
N GLY A 182 -3.68 -8.42 -6.00
CA GLY A 182 -5.07 -8.00 -5.97
C GLY A 182 -5.27 -6.64 -5.31
N CYS A 183 -6.52 -6.25 -5.21
CA CYS A 183 -6.96 -5.07 -4.47
C CYS A 183 -8.22 -5.39 -3.66
N ALA A 184 -8.80 -4.39 -3.04
CA ALA A 184 -10.02 -4.55 -2.28
C ALA A 184 -10.98 -3.39 -2.51
N VAL A 185 -12.26 -3.66 -2.26
CA VAL A 185 -13.34 -2.66 -2.27
C VAL A 185 -14.11 -2.77 -0.97
N VAL A 186 -14.55 -1.65 -0.42
CA VAL A 186 -15.45 -1.60 0.72
C VAL A 186 -16.69 -0.81 0.31
N LEU A 187 -17.84 -1.45 0.39
CA LEU A 187 -19.13 -0.91 -0.06
C LEU A 187 -20.11 -0.68 1.10
N ASN A 188 -21.25 -0.13 0.78
CA ASN A 188 -22.39 0.02 1.69
C ASN A 188 -22.02 0.75 3.00
N GLY A 189 -21.29 1.88 2.88
CA GLY A 189 -20.93 2.67 4.05
C GLY A 189 -20.04 1.93 5.04
N GLY A 190 -19.09 1.13 4.56
CA GLY A 190 -18.12 0.42 5.39
C GLY A 190 -18.54 -1.00 5.82
N GLU A 191 -19.69 -1.49 5.38
CA GLU A 191 -20.22 -2.77 5.87
C GLU A 191 -19.79 -3.99 5.03
N THR A 192 -19.47 -3.78 3.74
CA THR A 192 -19.26 -4.90 2.81
C THR A 192 -17.83 -4.88 2.24
N PRO A 193 -16.88 -5.55 2.88
CA PRO A 193 -15.53 -5.74 2.35
C PRO A 193 -15.51 -6.81 1.24
N ILE A 194 -14.81 -6.54 0.16
CA ILE A 194 -14.65 -7.43 -0.99
C ILE A 194 -13.18 -7.48 -1.38
N LEU A 195 -12.61 -8.68 -1.50
CA LEU A 195 -11.28 -8.87 -2.07
C LEU A 195 -11.40 -9.20 -3.56
N VAL A 196 -10.65 -8.48 -4.38
CA VAL A 196 -10.62 -8.67 -5.83
C VAL A 196 -9.24 -9.18 -6.22
N LYS A 197 -9.15 -10.48 -6.49
CA LYS A 197 -7.90 -11.10 -6.95
C LYS A 197 -7.67 -10.76 -8.42
N MET A 198 -6.46 -10.31 -8.77
CA MET A 198 -6.10 -10.04 -10.16
C MET A 198 -6.02 -11.34 -10.97
N ASN A 199 -6.66 -11.35 -12.14
CA ASN A 199 -6.45 -12.39 -13.13
C ASN A 199 -5.22 -12.03 -13.97
N LEU A 200 -4.09 -12.65 -13.65
CA LEU A 200 -2.80 -12.35 -14.29
C LEU A 200 -2.82 -12.61 -15.80
N GLU A 201 -3.58 -13.60 -16.29
CA GLU A 201 -3.67 -13.88 -17.73
C GLU A 201 -4.43 -12.78 -18.50
N LYS A 202 -5.43 -12.15 -17.85
CA LYS A 202 -6.20 -11.06 -18.46
C LYS A 202 -5.40 -9.76 -18.58
N TYR A 203 -4.44 -9.52 -17.68
CA TYR A 203 -3.68 -8.27 -17.54
C TYR A 203 -2.18 -8.46 -17.83
N LYS A 204 -1.82 -9.50 -18.58
CA LYS A 204 -0.48 -9.61 -19.17
C LYS A 204 -0.29 -8.49 -20.21
N ASP A 205 0.89 -7.90 -20.19
CA ASP A 205 1.38 -6.97 -21.22
C ASP A 205 1.77 -7.74 -22.50
#